data_bc9c21b1f528891df1bb200f9c65675d
#
_entry.id   bc9c21b1f528891df1bb200f9c65675d
#
_cell.length_a   1.000
_cell.length_b   1.000
_cell.length_c   1.000
_cell.angle_alpha   90.00
_cell.angle_beta   90.00
_cell.angle_gamma   90.00
#
_symmetry.space_group_name_H-M   'P 1'
#
loop_
_entity.id
_entity.type
_entity.pdbx_description
1 polymer ?
#
loop_
_entity_poly.entity_id
_entity_poly.type
_entity_poly.pdbx_seq_one_letter_code
_entity_poly.pdbx_strand_id
1 'polypeptide(L)'
;MTNEETKSSQTFNSLNGTSEAESIVTSVKLFSGLAGEEVREMVRACERRHIQPGEVLFRQDDDANALFIVVQGELEVAAHSLLGEKVVLAILGPGNVVGEMSLIEGGPRSATVEAVSECEIFQLSHETFDTMRKAQRPVAYKIILGLAATVCERRRQTDARVQEVFQDPAAHIDSFESQLHEMLGRLRKS
;
A
#
# COMPACT_ATOMS: atom_id res chain seq x y z
N MET A 1 -42.84 9.68 18.20
CA MET A 1 -41.87 9.27 19.22
C MET A 1 -40.83 8.44 18.49
N THR A 2 -39.83 8.87 17.90
CA THR A 2 -38.93 10.04 17.65
C THR A 2 -37.50 9.67 18.01
N ASN A 3 -36.76 9.43 17.07
CA ASN A 3 -35.50 9.99 16.52
C ASN A 3 -34.52 10.68 17.50
N GLU A 4 -34.03 10.04 18.55
CA GLU A 4 -32.94 10.60 19.38
C GLU A 4 -31.84 9.60 19.79
N GLU A 5 -31.91 8.31 19.46
CA GLU A 5 -30.91 7.34 19.90
C GLU A 5 -29.74 7.10 18.92
N THR A 6 -29.73 7.72 17.74
CA THR A 6 -28.71 7.43 16.71
C THR A 6 -27.52 8.40 16.71
N LYS A 7 -27.52 9.42 17.56
CA LYS A 7 -26.43 10.44 17.58
C LYS A 7 -25.36 10.25 18.68
N SER A 8 -25.58 9.38 19.65
CA SER A 8 -24.63 9.20 20.78
C SER A 8 -23.48 8.24 20.51
N SER A 9 -23.56 7.39 19.50
CA SER A 9 -22.53 6.37 19.25
C SER A 9 -21.34 6.83 18.41
N GLN A 10 -21.44 8.00 17.76
CA GLN A 10 -20.38 8.51 16.89
C GLN A 10 -19.34 9.39 17.57
N THR A 11 -19.59 9.88 18.77
CA THR A 11 -18.68 10.85 19.43
C THR A 11 -17.69 10.21 20.39
N PHE A 12 -17.88 8.98 20.83
CA PHE A 12 -16.98 8.32 21.80
C PHE A 12 -15.78 7.60 21.17
N ASN A 13 -15.77 7.38 19.85
CA ASN A 13 -14.70 6.67 19.14
C ASN A 13 -13.59 7.59 18.59
N SER A 14 -13.72 8.91 18.73
CA SER A 14 -12.82 9.87 18.05
C SER A 14 -11.51 10.17 18.80
N LEU A 15 -11.43 9.97 20.11
CA LEU A 15 -10.25 10.36 20.90
C LEU A 15 -9.23 9.22 21.04
N ASN A 16 -9.66 7.98 21.18
CA ASN A 16 -8.74 6.82 21.21
C ASN A 16 -8.22 6.50 19.79
N GLY A 17 -9.02 6.72 18.75
CA GLY A 17 -8.63 6.54 17.37
C GLY A 17 -7.52 7.46 16.88
N THR A 18 -7.42 8.68 17.42
CA THR A 18 -6.40 9.65 16.98
C THR A 18 -5.00 9.24 17.46
N SER A 19 -4.83 8.79 18.69
CA SER A 19 -3.54 8.36 19.24
C SER A 19 -3.02 7.09 18.55
N GLU A 20 -3.92 6.15 18.25
CA GLU A 20 -3.59 4.94 17.50
C GLU A 20 -3.21 5.26 16.06
N ALA A 21 -3.99 6.10 15.38
CA ALA A 21 -3.71 6.58 14.03
C ALA A 21 -2.35 7.31 13.95
N GLU A 22 -2.02 8.16 14.91
CA GLU A 22 -0.72 8.83 15.00
C GLU A 22 0.42 7.82 15.18
N SER A 23 0.24 6.80 16.01
CA SER A 23 1.22 5.73 16.22
C SER A 23 1.47 4.95 14.92
N ILE A 24 0.42 4.63 14.18
CA ILE A 24 0.52 3.91 12.91
C ILE A 24 1.23 4.77 11.87
N VAL A 25 0.82 6.03 11.70
CA VAL A 25 1.49 6.94 10.75
C VAL A 25 2.98 7.07 11.07
N THR A 26 3.37 7.17 12.35
CA THR A 26 4.78 7.25 12.75
C THR A 26 5.55 5.95 12.50
N SER A 27 4.90 4.79 12.50
CA SER A 27 5.55 3.50 12.22
C SER A 27 5.82 3.30 10.73
N VAL A 28 5.10 4.01 9.85
CA VAL A 28 5.26 3.91 8.40
C VAL A 28 6.57 4.56 7.96
N LYS A 29 7.46 3.77 7.35
CA LYS A 29 8.77 4.24 6.90
C LYS A 29 8.69 5.49 6.01
N LEU A 30 7.67 5.58 5.17
CA LEU A 30 7.39 6.73 4.30
C LEU A 30 7.22 8.04 5.10
N PHE A 31 6.68 7.97 6.31
CA PHE A 31 6.36 9.11 7.16
C PHE A 31 7.31 9.29 8.35
N SER A 32 8.42 8.56 8.39
CA SER A 32 9.38 8.59 9.50
C SER A 32 10.00 9.98 9.76
N GLY A 33 9.93 10.89 8.77
CA GLY A 33 10.37 12.28 8.93
C GLY A 33 9.31 13.22 9.55
N LEU A 34 8.07 12.75 9.77
CA LEU A 34 7.00 13.54 10.38
C LEU A 34 7.09 13.47 11.90
N ALA A 35 6.76 14.57 12.57
CA ALA A 35 6.70 14.63 14.03
C ALA A 35 5.60 15.59 14.53
N GLY A 36 5.06 15.28 15.69
CA GLY A 36 4.13 16.17 16.40
C GLY A 36 2.94 16.62 15.55
N GLU A 37 2.84 17.92 15.27
CA GLU A 37 1.71 18.49 14.54
C GLU A 37 1.63 18.00 13.08
N GLU A 38 2.76 17.66 12.44
CA GLU A 38 2.77 17.14 11.08
C GLU A 38 2.11 15.75 10.99
N VAL A 39 2.31 14.90 12.01
CA VAL A 39 1.63 13.60 12.11
C VAL A 39 0.13 13.82 12.25
N ARG A 40 -0.29 14.74 13.11
CA ARG A 40 -1.71 15.08 13.28
C ARG A 40 -2.32 15.67 12.01
N GLU A 41 -1.58 16.51 11.30
CA GLU A 41 -2.00 17.04 10.00
C GLU A 41 -2.21 15.91 8.99
N MET A 42 -1.28 14.95 8.93
CA MET A 42 -1.37 13.79 8.04
C MET A 42 -2.60 12.92 8.36
N VAL A 43 -2.82 12.60 9.63
CA VAL A 43 -3.99 11.82 10.07
C VAL A 43 -5.30 12.51 9.70
N ARG A 44 -5.39 13.83 9.89
CA ARG A 44 -6.60 14.61 9.53
C ARG A 44 -6.82 14.71 8.01
N ALA A 45 -5.74 14.62 7.23
CA ALA A 45 -5.79 14.66 5.77
C ALA A 45 -6.23 13.34 5.15
N CYS A 46 -6.16 12.25 5.90
CA CYS A 46 -6.55 10.92 5.46
C CYS A 46 -8.03 10.62 5.76
N GLU A 47 -8.66 9.92 4.83
CA GLU A 47 -9.95 9.27 5.04
C GLU A 47 -9.73 7.86 5.59
N ARG A 48 -10.46 7.48 6.64
CA ARG A 48 -10.46 6.14 7.20
C ARG A 48 -11.47 5.27 6.45
N ARG A 49 -11.05 4.09 5.99
CA ARG A 49 -11.90 3.14 5.28
C ARG A 49 -11.77 1.74 5.86
N HIS A 50 -12.88 1.01 5.86
CA HIS A 50 -12.95 -0.41 6.18
C HIS A 50 -13.16 -1.19 4.88
N ILE A 51 -12.37 -2.24 4.68
CA ILE A 51 -12.37 -3.07 3.48
C ILE A 51 -12.63 -4.52 3.93
N GLN A 52 -13.60 -5.17 3.30
CA GLN A 52 -13.97 -6.54 3.63
C GLN A 52 -13.05 -7.56 2.93
N PRO A 53 -12.87 -8.77 3.49
CA PRO A 53 -12.12 -9.83 2.81
C PRO A 53 -12.66 -10.10 1.40
N GLY A 54 -11.77 -10.17 0.40
CA GLY A 54 -12.12 -10.33 -1.01
C GLY A 54 -12.52 -9.03 -1.73
N GLU A 55 -12.60 -7.91 -1.01
CA GLU A 55 -12.85 -6.60 -1.62
C GLU A 55 -11.59 -6.08 -2.32
N VAL A 56 -11.75 -5.69 -3.58
CA VAL A 56 -10.66 -5.12 -4.38
C VAL A 56 -10.56 -3.62 -4.10
N LEU A 57 -9.43 -3.19 -3.58
CA LEU A 57 -9.14 -1.79 -3.31
C LEU A 57 -8.95 -0.99 -4.59
N PHE A 58 -8.21 -1.54 -5.56
CA PHE A 58 -8.05 -1.05 -6.92
C PHE A 58 -7.48 -2.16 -7.83
N ARG A 59 -7.66 -2.03 -9.11
CA ARG A 59 -7.16 -2.99 -10.12
C ARG A 59 -5.94 -2.43 -10.83
N GLN A 60 -5.13 -3.34 -11.36
CA GLN A 60 -4.08 -2.99 -12.31
C GLN A 60 -4.69 -2.19 -13.48
N ASP A 61 -3.96 -1.19 -13.95
CA ASP A 61 -4.32 -0.25 -15.02
C ASP A 61 -5.46 0.73 -14.70
N ASP A 62 -6.07 0.68 -13.49
CA ASP A 62 -7.00 1.71 -13.03
C ASP A 62 -6.30 3.07 -12.91
N ASP A 63 -7.07 4.14 -13.04
CA ASP A 63 -6.60 5.49 -12.73
C ASP A 63 -6.22 5.59 -11.24
N ALA A 64 -5.06 6.15 -11.00
CA ALA A 64 -4.53 6.25 -9.66
C ALA A 64 -4.80 7.63 -9.07
N ASN A 65 -5.61 7.69 -8.02
CA ASN A 65 -6.08 8.92 -7.39
C ASN A 65 -5.76 9.06 -5.91
N ALA A 66 -5.16 8.05 -5.29
CA ALA A 66 -4.83 8.05 -3.86
C ALA A 66 -3.70 7.08 -3.53
N LEU A 67 -3.02 7.32 -2.41
CA LEU A 67 -2.22 6.32 -1.71
C LEU A 67 -3.01 5.78 -0.51
N PHE A 68 -2.67 4.56 -0.08
CA PHE A 68 -3.32 3.88 1.03
C PHE A 68 -2.29 3.36 2.03
N ILE A 69 -2.60 3.48 3.32
CA ILE A 69 -1.78 3.02 4.44
C ILE A 69 -2.57 1.92 5.14
N VAL A 70 -1.97 0.75 5.31
CA VAL A 70 -2.58 -0.34 6.06
C VAL A 70 -2.48 -0.05 7.55
N VAL A 71 -3.63 0.07 8.21
CA VAL A 71 -3.75 0.26 9.66
C VAL A 71 -3.87 -1.10 10.35
N GLN A 72 -4.76 -1.95 9.82
CA GLN A 72 -5.03 -3.29 10.33
C GLN A 72 -5.38 -4.22 9.16
N GLY A 73 -5.17 -5.52 9.35
CA GLY A 73 -5.45 -6.54 8.34
C GLY A 73 -4.32 -6.71 7.34
N GLU A 74 -4.59 -7.43 6.26
CA GLU A 74 -3.62 -7.78 5.22
C GLU A 74 -4.20 -7.55 3.83
N LEU A 75 -3.40 -6.94 2.96
CA LEU A 75 -3.69 -6.72 1.55
C LEU A 75 -2.77 -7.60 0.70
N GLU A 76 -3.33 -8.29 -0.28
CA GLU A 76 -2.59 -8.97 -1.33
C GLU A 76 -2.35 -8.02 -2.51
N VAL A 77 -1.12 -7.94 -2.96
CA VAL A 77 -0.71 -7.23 -4.17
C VAL A 77 -0.42 -8.26 -5.25
N ALA A 78 -1.14 -8.23 -6.35
CA ALA A 78 -0.97 -9.16 -7.46
C ALA A 78 -0.95 -8.44 -8.81
N ALA A 79 -0.15 -8.95 -9.74
CA ALA A 79 -0.15 -8.52 -11.13
C ALA A 79 -0.59 -9.68 -12.04
N HIS A 80 -1.09 -9.35 -13.23
CA HIS A 80 -1.35 -10.35 -14.25
C HIS A 80 -0.16 -10.44 -15.19
N SER A 81 0.30 -11.67 -15.42
CA SER A 81 1.33 -11.94 -16.41
C SER A 81 0.79 -11.69 -17.83
N LEU A 82 1.69 -11.64 -18.82
CA LEU A 82 1.31 -11.55 -20.24
C LEU A 82 0.43 -12.73 -20.69
N LEU A 83 0.41 -13.82 -19.95
CA LEU A 83 -0.44 -15.00 -20.20
C LEU A 83 -1.78 -14.92 -19.45
N GLY A 84 -2.03 -13.83 -18.72
CA GLY A 84 -3.25 -13.63 -17.93
C GLY A 84 -3.26 -14.32 -16.58
N GLU A 85 -2.15 -14.94 -16.16
CA GLU A 85 -2.05 -15.60 -14.85
C GLU A 85 -1.85 -14.58 -13.74
N LYS A 86 -2.56 -14.77 -12.61
CA LYS A 86 -2.37 -13.96 -11.40
C LYS A 86 -1.06 -14.35 -10.72
N VAL A 87 -0.17 -13.39 -10.56
CA VAL A 87 1.09 -13.53 -9.84
C VAL A 87 1.04 -12.67 -8.58
N VAL A 88 1.07 -13.31 -7.41
CA VAL A 88 1.12 -12.61 -6.12
C VAL A 88 2.52 -12.04 -5.94
N LEU A 89 2.61 -10.73 -5.80
CA LEU A 89 3.86 -9.98 -5.65
C LEU A 89 4.23 -9.78 -4.17
N ALA A 90 3.22 -9.53 -3.33
CA ALA A 90 3.41 -9.30 -1.89
C ALA A 90 2.10 -9.45 -1.10
N ILE A 91 2.25 -9.74 0.20
CA ILE A 91 1.21 -9.54 1.22
C ILE A 91 1.68 -8.39 2.12
N LEU A 92 0.83 -7.42 2.32
CA LEU A 92 1.14 -6.19 3.03
C LEU A 92 0.26 -6.04 4.27
N GLY A 93 0.88 -6.06 5.43
CA GLY A 93 0.23 -5.85 6.73
C GLY A 93 0.35 -4.41 7.24
N PRO A 94 0.02 -4.17 8.52
CA PRO A 94 0.04 -2.85 9.15
C PRO A 94 1.37 -2.11 8.98
N GLY A 95 1.30 -0.80 8.76
CA GLY A 95 2.46 0.06 8.52
C GLY A 95 2.98 0.05 7.08
N ASN A 96 2.44 -0.78 6.19
CA ASN A 96 2.77 -0.74 4.78
C ASN A 96 1.92 0.29 4.02
N VAL A 97 2.44 0.71 2.87
CA VAL A 97 1.81 1.68 1.97
C VAL A 97 1.68 1.08 0.58
N VAL A 98 0.53 1.30 -0.06
CA VAL A 98 0.28 0.93 -1.46
C VAL A 98 -0.18 2.14 -2.27
N GLY A 99 0.15 2.13 -3.56
CA GLY A 99 -0.24 3.19 -4.49
C GLY A 99 0.56 4.47 -4.35
N GLU A 100 1.72 4.41 -3.70
CA GLU A 100 2.62 5.55 -3.49
C GLU A 100 3.22 6.07 -4.80
N MET A 101 3.45 5.22 -5.79
CA MET A 101 4.05 5.62 -7.07
C MET A 101 3.15 6.61 -7.81
N SER A 102 1.86 6.38 -7.77
CA SER A 102 0.88 7.24 -8.43
C SER A 102 0.81 8.66 -7.84
N LEU A 103 1.23 8.83 -6.59
CA LEU A 103 1.28 10.16 -5.97
C LEU A 103 2.33 11.07 -6.63
N ILE A 104 3.37 10.49 -7.22
CA ILE A 104 4.45 11.23 -7.87
C ILE A 104 4.21 11.35 -9.38
N GLU A 105 3.88 10.24 -10.02
CA GLU A 105 3.88 10.13 -11.48
C GLU A 105 2.50 10.31 -12.11
N GLY A 106 1.41 10.13 -11.33
CA GLY A 106 0.04 10.22 -11.86
C GLY A 106 -0.29 9.14 -12.89
N GLY A 107 0.49 8.06 -12.94
CA GLY A 107 0.29 6.95 -13.88
C GLY A 107 -0.76 5.95 -13.39
N PRO A 108 -1.12 4.95 -14.22
CA PRO A 108 -2.06 3.91 -13.85
C PRO A 108 -1.51 3.00 -12.74
N ARG A 109 -2.38 2.24 -12.08
CA ARG A 109 -2.01 1.27 -11.06
C ARG A 109 -1.13 0.16 -11.65
N SER A 110 0.00 -0.12 -11.05
CA SER A 110 0.95 -1.15 -11.52
C SER A 110 0.53 -2.58 -11.14
N ALA A 111 -0.44 -2.73 -10.23
CA ALA A 111 -0.91 -4.02 -9.74
C ALA A 111 -2.35 -3.91 -9.22
N THR A 112 -3.02 -5.05 -9.03
CA THR A 112 -4.28 -5.18 -8.33
C THR A 112 -4.01 -5.38 -6.84
N VAL A 113 -4.81 -4.72 -5.99
CA VAL A 113 -4.75 -4.88 -4.54
C VAL A 113 -6.10 -5.31 -4.01
N GLU A 114 -6.12 -6.40 -3.24
CA GLU A 114 -7.30 -7.03 -2.68
C GLU A 114 -7.09 -7.32 -1.19
N ALA A 115 -8.15 -7.17 -0.39
CA ALA A 115 -8.09 -7.50 1.03
C ALA A 115 -8.16 -9.01 1.26
N VAL A 116 -7.18 -9.57 1.99
CA VAL A 116 -7.13 -10.99 2.37
C VAL A 116 -7.87 -11.23 3.68
N SER A 117 -7.89 -10.23 4.53
CA SER A 117 -8.63 -10.21 5.78
C SER A 117 -9.48 -8.94 5.87
N GLU A 118 -10.29 -8.79 6.92
CA GLU A 118 -10.88 -7.50 7.24
C GLU A 118 -9.76 -6.47 7.48
N CYS A 119 -9.81 -5.38 6.72
CA CYS A 119 -8.78 -4.35 6.75
C CYS A 119 -9.35 -3.00 7.16
N GLU A 120 -8.53 -2.27 7.90
CA GLU A 120 -8.67 -0.85 8.08
C GLU A 120 -7.51 -0.14 7.39
N ILE A 121 -7.83 0.88 6.60
CA ILE A 121 -6.83 1.64 5.84
C ILE A 121 -7.07 3.14 6.00
N PHE A 122 -6.00 3.91 5.88
CA PHE A 122 -6.06 5.34 5.63
C PHE A 122 -5.80 5.63 4.16
N GLN A 123 -6.66 6.45 3.57
CA GLN A 123 -6.56 6.92 2.19
C GLN A 123 -6.15 8.40 2.17
N LEU A 124 -5.05 8.72 1.51
CA LEU A 124 -4.66 10.08 1.17
C LEU A 124 -4.91 10.30 -0.32
N SER A 125 -5.87 11.16 -0.66
CA SER A 125 -6.16 11.48 -2.06
C SER A 125 -5.08 12.36 -2.69
N HIS A 126 -4.89 12.25 -4.01
CA HIS A 126 -4.04 13.15 -4.80
C HIS A 126 -4.43 14.60 -4.63
N GLU A 127 -5.73 14.90 -4.64
CA GLU A 127 -6.26 16.26 -4.49
C GLU A 127 -5.84 16.87 -3.15
N THR A 128 -6.01 16.11 -2.05
CA THR A 128 -5.61 16.56 -0.72
C THR A 128 -4.10 16.78 -0.66
N PHE A 129 -3.32 15.82 -1.14
CA PHE A 129 -1.86 15.94 -1.16
C PHE A 129 -1.40 17.13 -2.01
N ASP A 130 -1.99 17.34 -3.19
CA ASP A 130 -1.67 18.46 -4.07
C ASP A 130 -2.03 19.80 -3.46
N THR A 131 -3.13 19.87 -2.71
CA THR A 131 -3.51 21.04 -1.93
C THR A 131 -2.46 21.36 -0.86
N MET A 132 -1.99 20.36 -0.11
CA MET A 132 -0.92 20.52 0.88
C MET A 132 0.39 20.98 0.23
N ARG A 133 0.74 20.42 -0.93
CA ARG A 133 1.93 20.79 -1.71
C ARG A 133 1.85 22.22 -2.22
N LYS A 134 0.72 22.63 -2.81
CA LYS A 134 0.49 24.00 -3.31
C LYS A 134 0.50 25.03 -2.17
N ALA A 135 0.00 24.66 -1.00
CA ALA A 135 0.05 25.48 0.20
C ALA A 135 1.43 25.46 0.89
N GLN A 136 2.44 24.81 0.28
CA GLN A 136 3.81 24.71 0.79
C GLN A 136 3.90 24.16 2.21
N ARG A 137 2.99 23.21 2.57
CA ARG A 137 3.00 22.59 3.89
C ARG A 137 4.25 21.73 4.07
N PRO A 138 4.98 21.86 5.19
CA PRO A 138 6.19 21.06 5.44
C PRO A 138 5.95 19.55 5.35
N VAL A 139 4.79 19.07 5.77
CA VAL A 139 4.38 17.66 5.70
C VAL A 139 4.44 17.12 4.26
N ALA A 140 3.99 17.89 3.27
CA ALA A 140 4.01 17.45 1.87
C ALA A 140 5.45 17.24 1.36
N TYR A 141 6.39 18.10 1.70
CA TYR A 141 7.80 17.94 1.31
C TYR A 141 8.46 16.75 1.99
N LYS A 142 8.14 16.48 3.25
CA LYS A 142 8.65 15.32 3.98
C LYS A 142 8.11 14.01 3.40
N ILE A 143 6.85 13.97 2.98
CA ILE A 143 6.26 12.84 2.26
C ILE A 143 7.02 12.61 0.94
N ILE A 144 7.31 13.64 0.16
CA ILE A 144 8.09 13.52 -1.09
C ILE A 144 9.49 12.95 -0.82
N LEU A 145 10.17 13.40 0.24
CA LEU A 145 11.47 12.85 0.62
C LEU A 145 11.38 11.38 1.04
N GLY A 146 10.35 11.00 1.79
CA GLY A 146 10.07 9.62 2.16
C GLY A 146 9.78 8.73 0.95
N LEU A 147 9.02 9.23 -0.02
CA LEU A 147 8.76 8.54 -1.29
C LEU A 147 10.06 8.33 -2.08
N ALA A 148 10.90 9.37 -2.21
CA ALA A 148 12.19 9.27 -2.87
C ALA A 148 13.09 8.22 -2.20
N ALA A 149 13.15 8.20 -0.86
CA ALA A 149 13.90 7.20 -0.11
C ALA A 149 13.37 5.78 -0.35
N THR A 150 12.04 5.60 -0.41
CA THR A 150 11.40 4.30 -0.68
C THR A 150 11.75 3.79 -2.09
N VAL A 151 11.67 4.67 -3.10
CA VAL A 151 12.02 4.32 -4.49
C VAL A 151 13.51 3.96 -4.60
N CYS A 152 14.39 4.71 -3.98
CA CYS A 152 15.83 4.41 -3.95
C CYS A 152 16.12 3.05 -3.28
N GLU A 153 15.40 2.72 -2.22
CA GLU A 153 15.57 1.44 -1.53
C GLU A 153 15.08 0.27 -2.40
N ARG A 154 13.90 0.39 -3.01
CA ARG A 154 13.38 -0.63 -3.94
C ARG A 154 14.32 -0.88 -5.12
N ARG A 155 14.89 0.21 -5.67
CA ARG A 155 15.90 0.08 -6.71
C ARG A 155 17.12 -0.72 -6.24
N ARG A 156 17.69 -0.41 -5.07
CA ARG A 156 18.83 -1.16 -4.52
C ARG A 156 18.50 -2.64 -4.33
N GLN A 157 17.30 -2.97 -3.86
CA GLN A 157 16.85 -4.35 -3.70
C GLN A 157 16.73 -5.07 -5.05
N THR A 158 16.20 -4.38 -6.07
CA THR A 158 16.13 -4.93 -7.44
C THR A 158 17.51 -5.14 -8.02
N ASP A 159 18.40 -4.17 -7.91
CA ASP A 159 19.79 -4.28 -8.39
C ASP A 159 20.52 -5.46 -7.70
N ALA A 160 20.33 -5.64 -6.38
CA ALA A 160 20.90 -6.77 -5.64
C ALA A 160 20.38 -8.12 -6.14
N ARG A 161 19.07 -8.25 -6.39
CA ARG A 161 18.46 -9.47 -6.95
C ARG A 161 18.98 -9.77 -8.36
N VAL A 162 19.11 -8.73 -9.19
CA VAL A 162 19.67 -8.89 -10.53
C VAL A 162 21.12 -9.37 -10.45
N GLN A 163 21.94 -8.81 -9.56
CA GLN A 163 23.31 -9.25 -9.34
C GLN A 163 23.40 -10.72 -8.87
N GLU A 164 22.49 -11.12 -7.95
CA GLU A 164 22.41 -12.50 -7.47
C GLU A 164 22.16 -13.50 -8.62
N VAL A 165 21.22 -13.17 -9.51
CA VAL A 165 20.94 -13.97 -10.71
C VAL A 165 22.18 -14.10 -11.61
N PHE A 166 22.95 -13.03 -11.78
CA PHE A 166 24.15 -13.04 -12.60
C PHE A 166 25.34 -13.74 -11.92
N GLN A 167 25.38 -13.80 -10.59
CA GLN A 167 26.46 -14.47 -9.84
C GLN A 167 26.30 -15.99 -9.81
N ASP A 168 25.07 -16.50 -9.80
CA ASP A 168 24.78 -17.93 -9.87
C ASP A 168 23.61 -18.23 -10.85
N PRO A 169 23.87 -18.15 -12.16
CA PRO A 169 22.84 -18.42 -13.16
C PRO A 169 22.33 -19.87 -13.13
N ALA A 170 23.21 -20.83 -12.74
CA ALA A 170 22.87 -22.24 -12.70
C ALA A 170 21.81 -22.55 -11.64
N ALA A 171 21.97 -22.03 -10.43
CA ALA A 171 20.98 -22.20 -9.35
C ALA A 171 19.60 -21.64 -9.72
N HIS A 172 19.56 -20.56 -10.49
CA HIS A 172 18.29 -19.98 -10.95
C HIS A 172 17.64 -20.79 -12.07
N ILE A 173 18.44 -21.38 -12.98
CA ILE A 173 17.94 -22.28 -14.03
C ILE A 173 17.34 -23.53 -13.40
N ASP A 174 18.03 -24.17 -12.46
CA ASP A 174 17.55 -25.36 -11.74
C ASP A 174 16.25 -25.09 -10.97
N SER A 175 16.14 -23.91 -10.35
CA SER A 175 14.90 -23.47 -9.68
C SER A 175 13.75 -23.28 -10.67
N PHE A 176 14.01 -22.66 -11.82
CA PHE A 176 13.02 -22.44 -12.86
C PHE A 176 12.58 -23.78 -13.51
N GLU A 177 13.50 -24.70 -13.77
CA GLU A 177 13.18 -26.04 -14.27
C GLU A 177 12.32 -26.82 -13.28
N SER A 178 12.62 -26.72 -11.98
CA SER A 178 11.82 -27.35 -10.93
C SER A 178 10.40 -26.81 -10.87
N GLN A 179 10.22 -25.50 -10.95
CA GLN A 179 8.90 -24.84 -11.01
C GLN A 179 8.14 -25.23 -12.27
N LEU A 180 8.80 -25.30 -13.42
CA LEU A 180 8.21 -25.72 -14.67
C LEU A 180 7.72 -27.17 -14.60
N HIS A 181 8.51 -28.07 -14.02
CA HIS A 181 8.14 -29.47 -13.79
C HIS A 181 6.93 -29.61 -12.88
N GLU A 182 6.87 -28.82 -11.82
CA GLU A 182 5.70 -28.80 -10.90
C GLU A 182 4.45 -28.29 -11.60
N MET A 183 4.54 -27.22 -12.40
CA MET A 183 3.43 -26.71 -13.20
C MET A 183 2.93 -27.74 -14.23
N LEU A 184 3.83 -28.35 -14.97
CA LEU A 184 3.48 -29.38 -15.95
C LEU A 184 2.88 -30.62 -15.27
N GLY A 185 3.33 -30.97 -14.06
CA GLY A 185 2.76 -32.04 -13.24
C GLY A 185 1.33 -31.76 -12.80
N ARG A 186 0.98 -30.52 -12.52
CA ARG A 186 -0.40 -30.09 -12.16
C ARG A 186 -1.33 -30.17 -13.38
N LEU A 187 -0.87 -29.74 -14.56
CA LEU A 187 -1.65 -29.78 -15.80
C LEU A 187 -1.94 -31.21 -16.29
N ARG A 188 -1.08 -32.18 -15.95
CA ARG A 188 -1.31 -33.61 -16.29
C ARG A 188 -2.33 -34.31 -15.39
N LYS A 189 -2.69 -33.72 -14.25
CA LYS A 189 -3.64 -34.30 -13.28
C LYS A 189 -5.04 -33.66 -13.37
N SER A 190 -5.22 -32.69 -14.23
CA SER A 190 -6.47 -32.02 -14.57
C SER A 190 -7.03 -32.57 -15.90
#